data_579330a9446247b7444bda2c945ac55a
#
_entry.id   579330a9446247b7444bda2c945ac55a
#
_cell.length_a   1.000
_cell.length_b   1.000
_cell.length_c   1.000
_cell.angle_alpha   90.00
_cell.angle_beta   90.00
_cell.angle_gamma   90.00
#
_symmetry.space_group_name_H-M   'P 1'
#
loop_
_entity.id
_entity.type
_entity.pdbx_description
1 polymer ?
#
loop_
_entity_poly.entity_id
_entity_poly.type
_entity_poly.pdbx_seq_one_letter_code
_entity_poly.pdbx_strand_id
1 'polypeptide(L)'
;MDIDKLLKALDNEDNSKFLNLNTKKITEMKKEILNELHLSKEEVKNIMQKLKDYAYVDEMNELRYGAFIRWIPIKDPDNIFLTPGGILCEISVTDDGVNLTCKNFSHKYYRIKMEECLIFQKLTGQEQVLVSALDHLAN
;
A
#
# COMPACT_ATOMS: atom_id res chain seq x y z
N MET A 1 21.76 7.88 -9.60
CA MET A 1 20.61 8.50 -8.87
C MET A 1 20.41 9.92 -9.36
N ASP A 2 19.19 10.30 -9.63
CA ASP A 2 18.85 11.67 -10.04
C ASP A 2 18.67 12.54 -8.80
N ILE A 3 19.62 13.45 -8.57
CA ILE A 3 19.66 14.32 -7.39
C ILE A 3 18.48 15.31 -7.40
N ASP A 4 18.11 15.82 -8.57
CA ASP A 4 16.99 16.76 -8.66
C ASP A 4 15.66 16.10 -8.26
N LYS A 5 15.44 14.86 -8.69
CA LYS A 5 14.26 14.08 -8.27
C LYS A 5 14.27 13.81 -6.76
N LEU A 6 15.45 13.50 -6.23
CA LEU A 6 15.59 13.25 -4.79
C LEU A 6 15.29 14.52 -3.99
N LEU A 7 15.80 15.68 -4.39
CA LEU A 7 15.54 16.93 -3.70
C LEU A 7 14.06 17.31 -3.72
N LYS A 8 13.39 17.12 -4.85
CA LYS A 8 11.93 17.35 -4.96
C LYS A 8 11.14 16.42 -4.05
N ALA A 9 11.56 15.15 -3.98
CA ALA A 9 10.90 14.18 -3.11
C ALA A 9 11.08 14.53 -1.63
N LEU A 10 12.26 15.00 -1.25
CA LEU A 10 12.54 15.41 0.14
C LEU A 10 11.76 16.67 0.54
N ASP A 11 11.54 17.59 -0.40
CA ASP A 11 10.80 18.83 -0.14
C ASP A 11 9.28 18.61 -0.05
N ASN A 12 8.78 17.47 -0.52
CA ASN A 12 7.35 17.16 -0.48
C ASN A 12 6.97 16.61 0.89
N GLU A 13 6.17 17.35 1.65
CA GLU A 13 5.71 16.95 2.99
C GLU A 13 4.89 15.67 2.98
N ASP A 14 4.21 15.37 1.86
CA ASP A 14 3.42 14.14 1.71
C ASP A 14 4.29 12.87 1.78
N ASN A 15 5.60 13.02 1.58
CA ASN A 15 6.55 11.90 1.61
C ASN A 15 7.19 11.68 2.99
N SER A 16 6.75 12.39 4.03
CA SER A 16 7.39 12.35 5.35
C SER A 16 7.52 10.93 5.93
N LYS A 17 6.53 10.08 5.68
CA LYS A 17 6.55 8.67 6.10
C LYS A 17 7.76 7.92 5.55
N PHE A 18 8.20 8.26 4.34
CA PHE A 18 9.24 7.53 3.62
C PHE A 18 10.66 8.04 3.90
N LEU A 19 10.81 9.02 4.76
CA LEU A 19 12.14 9.52 5.14
C LEU A 19 12.98 8.47 5.90
N ASN A 20 12.32 7.47 6.48
CA ASN A 20 12.98 6.41 7.26
C ASN A 20 12.66 5.00 6.77
N LEU A 21 12.06 4.85 5.58
CA LEU A 21 11.67 3.54 5.05
C LEU A 21 12.53 3.18 3.84
N ASN A 22 13.27 2.07 3.95
CA ASN A 22 13.96 1.46 2.82
C ASN A 22 13.18 0.24 2.32
N THR A 23 13.62 -0.37 1.23
CA THR A 23 12.96 -1.56 0.65
C THR A 23 12.84 -2.69 1.66
N LYS A 24 13.88 -2.92 2.46
CA LYS A 24 13.87 -3.99 3.47
C LYS A 24 12.76 -3.80 4.49
N LYS A 25 12.62 -2.59 5.05
CA LYS A 25 11.59 -2.27 6.04
C LYS A 25 10.18 -2.39 5.45
N ILE A 26 9.96 -1.87 4.24
CA ILE A 26 8.67 -1.96 3.55
C ILE A 26 8.32 -3.44 3.31
N THR A 27 9.27 -4.24 2.86
CA THR A 27 9.09 -5.67 2.63
C THR A 27 8.77 -6.40 3.93
N GLU A 28 9.47 -6.10 5.01
CA GLU A 28 9.23 -6.71 6.33
C GLU A 28 7.83 -6.39 6.85
N MET A 29 7.37 -5.16 6.70
CA MET A 29 6.02 -4.75 7.10
C MET A 29 4.95 -5.53 6.34
N LYS A 30 5.12 -5.71 5.03
CA LYS A 30 4.21 -6.52 4.22
C LYS A 30 4.21 -7.98 4.67
N LYS A 31 5.38 -8.57 4.88
CA LYS A 31 5.49 -9.97 5.33
C LYS A 31 4.85 -10.19 6.69
N GLU A 32 5.09 -9.29 7.63
CA GLU A 32 4.52 -9.40 8.97
C GLU A 32 3.00 -9.44 8.94
N ILE A 33 2.39 -8.52 8.19
CA ILE A 33 0.93 -8.49 8.11
C ILE A 33 0.36 -9.69 7.35
N LEU A 34 1.02 -10.15 6.29
CA LEU A 34 0.59 -11.32 5.55
C LEU A 34 0.72 -12.61 6.36
N ASN A 35 1.73 -12.70 7.23
CA ASN A 35 1.90 -13.88 8.10
C ASN A 35 0.76 -14.07 9.09
N GLU A 36 0.03 -13.02 9.42
CA GLU A 36 -1.14 -13.11 10.30
C GLU A 36 -2.32 -13.84 9.64
N LEU A 37 -2.30 -14.01 8.32
CA LEU A 37 -3.37 -14.65 7.57
C LEU A 37 -3.24 -16.18 7.49
N HIS A 38 -2.15 -16.75 7.99
CA HIS A 38 -1.89 -18.19 7.96
C HIS A 38 -1.93 -18.82 6.57
N LEU A 39 -1.45 -18.07 5.57
CA LEU A 39 -1.33 -18.56 4.20
C LEU A 39 -0.10 -19.43 4.04
N SER A 40 -0.10 -20.29 2.98
CA SER A 40 1.09 -21.05 2.64
C SER A 40 2.25 -20.13 2.22
N LYS A 41 3.48 -20.64 2.30
CA LYS A 41 4.66 -19.87 1.87
C LYS A 41 4.56 -19.48 0.39
N GLU A 42 4.00 -20.37 -0.43
CA GLU A 42 3.83 -20.13 -1.86
C GLU A 42 2.83 -19.01 -2.13
N GLU A 43 1.70 -19.00 -1.40
CA GLU A 43 0.69 -17.96 -1.50
C GLU A 43 1.25 -16.60 -1.08
N VAL A 44 1.99 -16.54 0.03
CA VAL A 44 2.65 -15.31 0.50
C VAL A 44 3.63 -14.80 -0.56
N LYS A 45 4.44 -15.69 -1.13
CA LYS A 45 5.40 -15.34 -2.16
C LYS A 45 4.71 -14.73 -3.40
N ASN A 46 3.61 -15.33 -3.83
CA ASN A 46 2.81 -14.85 -4.95
C ASN A 46 2.26 -13.44 -4.70
N ILE A 47 1.68 -13.24 -3.53
CA ILE A 47 1.13 -11.94 -3.13
C ILE A 47 2.24 -10.89 -3.05
N MET A 48 3.38 -11.25 -2.46
CA MET A 48 4.52 -10.33 -2.35
C MET A 48 5.04 -9.89 -3.71
N GLN A 49 5.07 -10.78 -4.70
CA GLN A 49 5.48 -10.44 -6.06
C GLN A 49 4.53 -9.43 -6.69
N LYS A 50 3.23 -9.62 -6.50
CA LYS A 50 2.20 -8.70 -7.01
C LYS A 50 2.22 -7.35 -6.32
N LEU A 51 2.70 -7.31 -5.08
CA LEU A 51 2.77 -6.09 -4.26
C LEU A 51 4.17 -5.47 -4.23
N LYS A 52 5.02 -5.78 -5.19
CA LYS A 52 6.41 -5.31 -5.22
C LYS A 52 6.54 -3.81 -5.04
N ASP A 53 5.71 -3.03 -5.73
CA ASP A 53 5.76 -1.57 -5.70
C ASP A 53 4.71 -0.96 -4.78
N TYR A 54 4.22 -1.73 -3.82
CA TYR A 54 3.19 -1.33 -2.86
C TYR A 54 3.73 -1.35 -1.45
N ALA A 55 3.19 -0.47 -0.61
CA ALA A 55 3.43 -0.48 0.84
C ALA A 55 2.13 -0.77 1.57
N TYR A 56 2.23 -1.48 2.70
CA TYR A 56 1.09 -1.71 3.58
C TYR A 56 0.60 -0.40 4.20
N VAL A 57 -0.70 -0.20 4.23
CA VAL A 57 -1.35 0.97 4.82
C VAL A 57 -2.07 0.54 6.09
N ASP A 58 -1.59 1.03 7.23
CA ASP A 58 -2.17 0.74 8.53
C ASP A 58 -3.18 1.81 8.96
N GLU A 59 -2.92 3.06 8.63
CA GLU A 59 -3.73 4.20 9.07
C GLU A 59 -4.33 4.96 7.90
N MET A 60 -5.55 5.48 8.10
CA MET A 60 -6.29 6.23 7.09
C MET A 60 -5.52 7.43 6.55
N ASN A 61 -4.76 8.12 7.40
CA ASN A 61 -4.01 9.32 7.00
C ASN A 61 -2.84 9.03 6.05
N GLU A 62 -2.50 7.76 5.86
CA GLU A 62 -1.49 7.35 4.88
C GLU A 62 -2.05 7.23 3.47
N LEU A 63 -3.38 7.18 3.33
CA LEU A 63 -4.06 7.03 2.05
C LEU A 63 -4.06 8.35 1.27
N ARG A 64 -3.95 8.26 -0.05
CA ARG A 64 -3.99 9.42 -0.94
C ARG A 64 -5.07 9.25 -2.00
N TYR A 65 -5.87 10.29 -2.24
CA TYR A 65 -6.80 10.33 -3.36
C TYR A 65 -6.04 10.20 -4.67
N GLY A 66 -6.57 9.41 -5.58
CA GLY A 66 -5.96 9.16 -6.87
C GLY A 66 -4.86 8.10 -6.87
N ALA A 67 -4.47 7.59 -5.70
CA ALA A 67 -3.50 6.51 -5.61
C ALA A 67 -4.14 5.18 -6.02
N PHE A 68 -3.36 4.30 -6.62
CA PHE A 68 -3.77 2.94 -6.91
C PHE A 68 -3.61 2.09 -5.65
N ILE A 69 -4.67 1.43 -5.22
CA ILE A 69 -4.63 0.54 -4.06
C ILE A 69 -5.09 -0.87 -4.45
N ARG A 70 -4.55 -1.85 -3.76
CA ARG A 70 -5.02 -3.24 -3.78
C ARG A 70 -5.34 -3.64 -2.36
N TRP A 71 -6.27 -4.57 -2.21
CA TRP A 71 -6.68 -4.99 -0.88
C TRP A 71 -6.95 -6.48 -0.82
N ILE A 72 -6.84 -7.01 0.40
CA ILE A 72 -7.17 -8.39 0.72
C ILE A 72 -8.31 -8.35 1.71
N PRO A 73 -9.54 -8.76 1.35
CA PRO A 73 -10.63 -8.90 2.32
C PRO A 73 -10.27 -9.98 3.34
N ILE A 74 -10.46 -9.67 4.63
CA ILE A 74 -10.09 -10.59 5.72
C ILE A 74 -11.26 -11.05 6.56
N LYS A 75 -12.47 -10.70 6.17
CA LYS A 75 -13.69 -11.05 6.91
C LYS A 75 -13.98 -12.55 6.87
N ASP A 76 -13.71 -13.19 5.74
CA ASP A 76 -13.87 -14.63 5.56
C ASP A 76 -12.49 -15.30 5.49
N PRO A 77 -12.04 -15.98 6.57
CA PRO A 77 -10.72 -16.60 6.60
C PRO A 77 -10.56 -17.75 5.61
N ASP A 78 -11.64 -18.33 5.12
CA ASP A 78 -11.60 -19.40 4.13
C ASP A 78 -11.48 -18.88 2.70
N ASN A 79 -11.59 -17.58 2.49
CA ASN A 79 -11.56 -16.95 1.16
C ASN A 79 -10.65 -15.72 1.18
N ILE A 80 -9.35 -15.96 1.35
CA ILE A 80 -8.34 -14.91 1.36
C ILE A 80 -7.70 -14.79 -0.03
N PHE A 81 -7.81 -13.62 -0.63
CA PHE A 81 -7.23 -13.36 -1.94
C PHE A 81 -6.90 -11.88 -2.12
N LEU A 82 -5.89 -11.59 -2.96
CA LEU A 82 -5.54 -10.23 -3.32
C LEU A 82 -6.40 -9.78 -4.51
N THR A 83 -7.14 -8.69 -4.33
CA THR A 83 -7.97 -8.14 -5.40
C THR A 83 -7.12 -7.45 -6.48
N PRO A 84 -7.64 -7.26 -7.70
CA PRO A 84 -6.95 -6.46 -8.72
C PRO A 84 -6.75 -5.00 -8.33
N GLY A 85 -7.60 -4.48 -7.44
CA GLY A 85 -7.48 -3.11 -6.95
C GLY A 85 -8.16 -2.06 -7.80
N GLY A 86 -7.89 -0.80 -7.49
CA GLY A 86 -8.45 0.33 -8.19
C GLY A 86 -7.89 1.64 -7.66
N ILE A 87 -8.33 2.74 -8.27
CA ILE A 87 -7.94 4.08 -7.88
C ILE A 87 -8.83 4.55 -6.73
N LEU A 88 -8.21 5.02 -5.66
CA LEU A 88 -8.93 5.56 -4.50
C LEU A 88 -9.57 6.89 -4.87
N CYS A 89 -10.91 6.94 -4.85
CA CYS A 89 -11.69 8.12 -5.23
C CYS A 89 -12.25 8.88 -4.02
N GLU A 90 -12.60 8.17 -2.95
CA GLU A 90 -13.25 8.79 -1.79
C GLU A 90 -12.92 8.03 -0.50
N ILE A 91 -12.73 8.79 0.57
CA ILE A 91 -12.61 8.28 1.94
C ILE A 91 -13.77 8.89 2.73
N SER A 92 -14.61 8.04 3.32
CA SER A 92 -15.76 8.49 4.10
C SER A 92 -15.69 7.89 5.49
N VAL A 93 -15.75 8.74 6.51
CA VAL A 93 -15.78 8.31 7.91
C VAL A 93 -17.20 8.42 8.41
N THR A 94 -17.77 7.28 8.83
CA THR A 94 -19.12 7.19 9.34
C THR A 94 -19.10 6.50 10.70
N ASP A 95 -20.29 6.38 11.34
CA ASP A 95 -20.42 5.64 12.60
C ASP A 95 -20.03 4.17 12.44
N ASP A 96 -20.11 3.64 11.21
CA ASP A 96 -19.74 2.25 10.89
C ASP A 96 -18.23 2.08 10.60
N GLY A 97 -17.44 3.15 10.64
CA GLY A 97 -16.01 3.12 10.40
C GLY A 97 -15.60 3.87 9.16
N VAL A 98 -14.45 3.49 8.62
CA VAL A 98 -13.86 4.13 7.43
C VAL A 98 -14.24 3.35 6.17
N ASN A 99 -14.91 4.03 5.23
CA ASN A 99 -15.29 3.45 3.95
C ASN A 99 -14.42 4.06 2.84
N LEU A 100 -13.91 3.19 1.96
CA LEU A 100 -13.11 3.59 0.82
C LEU A 100 -13.89 3.29 -0.46
N THR A 101 -13.98 4.27 -1.35
CA THR A 101 -14.58 4.07 -2.68
C THR A 101 -13.47 4.07 -3.71
N CYS A 102 -13.41 2.98 -4.49
CA CYS A 102 -12.38 2.76 -5.50
C CYS A 102 -13.00 2.52 -6.86
N LYS A 103 -12.33 2.99 -7.91
CA LYS A 103 -12.74 2.78 -9.29
C LYS A 103 -11.76 1.84 -9.98
N ASN A 104 -12.25 0.73 -10.52
CA ASN A 104 -11.40 -0.23 -11.22
C ASN A 104 -11.18 0.15 -12.69
N PHE A 105 -10.42 -0.66 -13.42
CA PHE A 105 -10.13 -0.44 -14.84
C PHE A 105 -11.36 -0.53 -15.74
N SER A 106 -12.41 -1.22 -15.30
CA SER A 106 -13.68 -1.30 -16.03
C SER A 106 -14.63 -0.15 -15.69
N HIS A 107 -14.14 0.88 -15.02
CA HIS A 107 -14.90 2.07 -14.57
C HIS A 107 -16.03 1.75 -13.59
N LYS A 108 -15.95 0.60 -12.90
CA LYS A 108 -16.90 0.24 -11.85
C LYS A 108 -16.37 0.73 -10.50
N TYR A 109 -17.31 1.18 -9.66
CA TYR A 109 -17.00 1.63 -8.32
C TYR A 109 -17.21 0.50 -7.31
N TYR A 110 -16.26 0.36 -6.40
CA TYR A 110 -16.33 -0.56 -5.25
C TYR A 110 -16.21 0.23 -3.97
N ARG A 111 -17.04 -0.12 -3.00
CA ARG A 111 -16.93 0.42 -1.65
C ARG A 111 -16.46 -0.68 -0.73
N ILE A 112 -15.39 -0.43 0.01
CA ILE A 112 -14.85 -1.37 0.99
C ILE A 112 -14.71 -0.69 2.34
N LYS A 113 -14.78 -1.48 3.41
CA LYS A 113 -14.49 -1.00 4.76
C LYS A 113 -13.03 -1.23 5.06
N MET A 114 -12.33 -0.19 5.48
CA MET A 114 -10.90 -0.28 5.73
C MET A 114 -10.56 -1.33 6.79
N GLU A 115 -11.35 -1.40 7.87
CA GLU A 115 -11.14 -2.36 8.95
C GLU A 115 -11.43 -3.82 8.58
N GLU A 116 -12.07 -4.07 7.44
CA GLU A 116 -12.36 -5.43 6.96
C GLU A 116 -11.37 -5.91 5.91
N CYS A 117 -10.34 -5.11 5.61
CA CYS A 117 -9.37 -5.39 4.56
C CYS A 117 -7.95 -5.06 5.00
N LEU A 118 -6.98 -5.77 4.42
CA LEU A 118 -5.59 -5.30 4.42
C LEU A 118 -5.40 -4.46 3.17
N ILE A 119 -4.93 -3.23 3.35
CA ILE A 119 -4.80 -2.25 2.28
C ILE A 119 -3.33 -2.07 1.92
N PHE A 120 -3.04 -2.09 0.62
CA PHE A 120 -1.70 -1.83 0.07
C PHE A 120 -1.81 -0.72 -0.97
N GLN A 121 -0.98 0.30 -0.84
CA GLN A 121 -0.99 1.46 -1.72
C GLN A 121 0.27 1.51 -2.57
N LYS A 122 0.08 1.77 -3.86
CA LYS A 122 1.22 1.85 -4.78
C LYS A 122 2.08 3.07 -4.45
N LEU A 123 3.39 2.85 -4.42
CA LEU A 123 4.36 3.92 -4.19
C LEU A 123 4.36 4.90 -5.37
N THR A 124 4.44 6.20 -5.07
CA THR A 124 4.66 7.23 -6.10
C THR A 124 6.09 7.16 -6.61
N GLY A 125 6.35 7.82 -7.75
CA GLY A 125 7.71 7.95 -8.25
C GLY A 125 8.65 8.61 -7.24
N GLN A 126 8.18 9.64 -6.53
CA GLN A 126 8.97 10.31 -5.49
C GLN A 126 9.25 9.39 -4.30
N GLU A 127 8.27 8.62 -3.87
CA GLU A 127 8.46 7.64 -2.79
C GLU A 127 9.48 6.58 -3.18
N GLN A 128 9.44 6.09 -4.41
CA GLN A 128 10.41 5.13 -4.92
C GLN A 128 11.83 5.72 -4.95
N VAL A 129 11.98 6.98 -5.30
CA VAL A 129 13.28 7.68 -5.26
C VAL A 129 13.82 7.75 -3.84
N LEU A 130 12.98 8.10 -2.86
CA LEU A 130 13.38 8.14 -1.44
C LEU A 130 13.80 6.77 -0.93
N VAL A 131 13.01 5.75 -1.23
CA VAL A 131 13.31 4.37 -0.83
C VAL A 131 14.64 3.91 -1.43
N SER A 132 14.85 4.19 -2.71
CA SER A 132 16.11 3.85 -3.41
C SER A 132 17.31 4.56 -2.79
N ALA A 133 17.16 5.83 -2.42
CA ALA A 133 18.21 6.60 -1.76
C ALA A 133 18.59 5.99 -0.41
N LEU A 134 17.59 5.62 0.39
CA LEU A 134 17.82 4.99 1.69
C LEU A 134 18.44 3.59 1.55
N ASP A 135 18.06 2.83 0.52
CA ASP A 135 18.68 1.54 0.21
C ASP A 135 20.18 1.73 -0.09
N HIS A 136 20.50 2.75 -0.86
CA HIS A 136 21.89 3.06 -1.22
C HIS A 136 22.71 3.44 0.01
N LEU A 137 22.13 4.21 0.92
CA LEU A 137 22.82 4.62 2.16
C LEU A 137 22.98 3.47 3.15
N ALA A 138 22.11 2.46 3.09
CA ALA A 138 22.18 1.30 3.99
C ALA A 138 23.26 0.29 3.55
N ASN A 139 23.74 0.37 2.35
CA ASN A 139 24.82 -0.47 1.81
C ASN A 139 26.16 0.28 1.97
#